data_934947ed89817186bfb5c96710ecfe0d
#
_entry.id   934947ed89817186bfb5c96710ecfe0d
#
_cell.length_a   1.000
_cell.length_b   1.000
_cell.length_c   1.000
_cell.angle_alpha   90.00
_cell.angle_beta   90.00
_cell.angle_gamma   90.00
#
_symmetry.space_group_name_H-M   'P 1'
#
loop_
_entity.id
_entity.type
_entity.pdbx_description
1 polymer ?
#
loop_
_entity_poly.entity_id
_entity_poly.type
_entity_poly.pdbx_seq_one_letter_code
_entity_poly.pdbx_strand_id
1 'polypeptide(L)'
;MTADDKIDRKALRQALKTELAFFDKGGYGKPFRSGWRPTLLLRDSPVCLNFNATGRQASCDQCPFFSLVPAADRDALLPCHHIPLDAEGNTIAGMYRKTTQKGLDERYHNWLTALTRKNEIN
;
A
#
# COMPACT_ATOMS: atom_id res chain seq x y z
N MET A 1 10.80 -10.11 21.13
CA MET A 1 10.10 -9.89 19.86
C MET A 1 8.88 -10.77 19.77
N THR A 2 7.79 -10.18 19.45
CA THR A 2 6.54 -10.91 19.35
C THR A 2 6.33 -11.39 17.92
N ALA A 3 5.35 -12.28 17.74
CA ALA A 3 4.99 -12.75 16.41
C ALA A 3 4.54 -11.58 15.51
N ASP A 4 4.02 -10.51 16.12
CA ASP A 4 3.53 -9.35 15.36
C ASP A 4 4.63 -8.61 14.65
N ASP A 5 5.86 -8.70 15.15
CA ASP A 5 6.99 -8.01 14.54
C ASP A 5 7.61 -8.81 13.41
N LYS A 6 7.19 -10.03 13.24
CA LYS A 6 7.70 -10.85 12.15
C LYS A 6 6.89 -10.57 10.90
N ILE A 7 7.62 -10.28 9.83
CA ILE A 7 6.99 -10.15 8.53
C ILE A 7 6.69 -11.55 8.03
N ASP A 8 5.44 -11.80 7.69
CA ASP A 8 5.10 -13.01 6.96
C ASP A 8 5.57 -12.81 5.52
N ARG A 9 6.78 -13.26 5.23
CA ARG A 9 7.41 -13.00 3.96
C ARG A 9 6.65 -13.62 2.79
N LYS A 10 6.03 -14.75 3.02
CA LYS A 10 5.24 -15.39 1.98
C LYS A 10 4.00 -14.57 1.65
N ALA A 11 3.28 -14.13 2.68
CA ALA A 11 2.09 -13.30 2.48
C ALA A 11 2.46 -11.96 1.86
N LEU A 12 3.54 -11.34 2.33
CA LEU A 12 4.00 -10.07 1.78
C LEU A 12 4.40 -10.21 0.31
N ARG A 13 5.14 -11.26 -0.02
CA ARG A 13 5.56 -11.53 -1.39
C ARG A 13 4.37 -11.70 -2.31
N GLN A 14 3.38 -12.46 -1.86
CA GLN A 14 2.17 -12.67 -2.65
C GLN A 14 1.41 -11.36 -2.83
N ALA A 15 1.27 -10.57 -1.79
CA ALA A 15 0.59 -9.29 -1.85
C ALA A 15 1.32 -8.32 -2.79
N LEU A 16 2.64 -8.30 -2.76
CA LEU A 16 3.42 -7.44 -3.64
C LEU A 16 3.22 -7.81 -5.11
N LYS A 17 3.21 -9.09 -5.41
CA LYS A 17 2.99 -9.54 -6.79
C LYS A 17 1.59 -9.18 -7.27
N THR A 18 0.60 -9.36 -6.41
CA THR A 18 -0.78 -9.03 -6.74
C THR A 18 -0.93 -7.53 -6.96
N GLU A 19 -0.33 -6.73 -6.08
CA GLU A 19 -0.42 -5.28 -6.18
C GLU A 19 0.29 -4.75 -7.44
N LEU A 20 1.48 -5.27 -7.73
CA LEU A 20 2.22 -4.82 -8.90
C LEU A 20 1.45 -5.16 -10.18
N ALA A 21 0.89 -6.37 -10.26
CA ALA A 21 0.09 -6.75 -11.41
C ALA A 21 -1.15 -5.87 -11.54
N PHE A 22 -1.82 -5.56 -10.42
CA PHE A 22 -2.99 -4.69 -10.42
C PHE A 22 -2.63 -3.31 -10.95
N PHE A 23 -1.52 -2.75 -10.45
CA PHE A 23 -1.05 -1.43 -10.90
C PHE A 23 -0.73 -1.45 -12.39
N ASP A 24 0.05 -2.45 -12.84
CA ASP A 24 0.51 -2.51 -14.24
C ASP A 24 -0.62 -2.73 -15.23
N LYS A 25 -1.70 -3.35 -14.79
CA LYS A 25 -2.89 -3.54 -15.63
C LYS A 25 -3.81 -2.33 -15.64
N GLY A 26 -3.41 -1.26 -14.98
CA GLY A 26 -4.22 -0.05 -14.94
C GLY A 26 -5.37 -0.10 -13.95
N GLY A 27 -5.26 -0.94 -12.91
CA GLY A 27 -6.34 -1.09 -11.94
C GLY A 27 -6.76 0.19 -11.28
N TYR A 28 -5.80 1.06 -10.96
CA TYR A 28 -6.10 2.34 -10.33
C TYR A 28 -6.67 3.38 -11.29
N GLY A 29 -6.54 3.15 -12.59
CA GLY A 29 -7.10 4.05 -13.58
C GLY A 29 -8.57 3.80 -13.89
N LYS A 30 -9.14 2.73 -13.36
CA LYS A 30 -10.54 2.40 -13.61
C LYS A 30 -11.45 3.21 -12.71
N PRO A 31 -12.63 3.63 -13.21
CA PRO A 31 -13.56 4.36 -12.37
C PRO A 31 -13.96 3.55 -11.15
N PHE A 32 -14.04 4.23 -10.02
CA PHE A 32 -14.55 3.61 -8.82
C PHE A 32 -16.06 3.40 -8.95
N ARG A 33 -16.56 2.44 -8.20
CA ARG A 33 -17.99 2.14 -8.24
C ARG A 33 -18.85 3.36 -7.95
N SER A 34 -18.45 4.16 -6.95
CA SER A 34 -19.18 5.39 -6.62
C SER A 34 -18.87 6.53 -7.59
N GLY A 35 -17.70 6.51 -8.22
CA GLY A 35 -17.33 7.45 -9.25
C GLY A 35 -17.01 8.86 -8.81
N TRP A 36 -17.16 9.19 -7.53
CA TRP A 36 -17.04 10.58 -7.10
C TRP A 36 -15.91 10.86 -6.12
N ARG A 37 -15.23 9.85 -5.62
CA ARG A 37 -14.07 10.10 -4.75
C ARG A 37 -12.79 9.66 -5.43
N PRO A 38 -11.65 10.28 -5.07
CA PRO A 38 -10.36 9.87 -5.63
C PRO A 38 -10.02 8.43 -5.28
N THR A 39 -9.31 7.77 -6.18
CA THR A 39 -8.77 6.44 -5.93
C THR A 39 -7.62 6.55 -4.95
N LEU A 40 -7.62 5.68 -3.95
CA LEU A 40 -6.59 5.65 -2.91
C LEU A 40 -5.69 4.44 -3.12
N LEU A 41 -4.39 4.70 -3.23
CA LEU A 41 -3.42 3.62 -3.39
C LEU A 41 -3.51 2.65 -2.21
N LEU A 42 -3.35 1.38 -2.49
CA LEU A 42 -3.48 0.25 -1.57
C LEU A 42 -4.89 0.04 -1.04
N ARG A 43 -5.56 1.09 -0.55
CA ARG A 43 -6.92 0.94 -0.01
C ARG A 43 -7.89 0.48 -1.08
N ASP A 44 -7.70 0.93 -2.31
CA ASP A 44 -8.58 0.61 -3.42
C ASP A 44 -8.01 -0.49 -4.31
N SER A 45 -7.20 -1.35 -3.73
CA SER A 45 -6.60 -2.50 -4.38
C SER A 45 -7.13 -3.79 -3.78
N PRO A 46 -7.19 -4.87 -4.55
CA PRO A 46 -7.59 -6.19 -4.02
C PRO A 46 -6.72 -6.70 -2.86
N VAL A 47 -5.52 -6.16 -2.68
CA VAL A 47 -4.67 -6.57 -1.55
C VAL A 47 -5.16 -6.01 -0.22
N CYS A 48 -5.98 -4.97 -0.24
CA CYS A 48 -6.52 -4.41 0.99
C CYS A 48 -7.64 -5.30 1.52
N LEU A 49 -7.57 -5.65 2.81
CA LEU A 49 -8.58 -6.49 3.44
C LEU A 49 -9.95 -5.83 3.48
N ASN A 50 -9.99 -4.51 3.30
CA ASN A 50 -11.22 -3.74 3.27
C ASN A 50 -11.64 -3.33 1.86
N PHE A 51 -11.09 -3.98 0.84
CA PHE A 51 -11.39 -3.68 -0.54
C PHE A 51 -12.89 -3.83 -0.79
N ASN A 52 -13.48 -2.82 -1.42
CA ASN A 52 -14.92 -2.76 -1.72
C ASN A 52 -15.82 -2.76 -0.48
N ALA A 53 -15.25 -2.62 0.71
CA ALA A 53 -16.06 -2.58 1.93
C ALA A 53 -16.55 -1.16 2.20
N THR A 54 -17.74 -1.08 2.81
CA THR A 54 -18.25 0.18 3.34
C THR A 54 -17.74 0.31 4.77
N GLY A 55 -16.74 1.13 4.96
CA GLY A 55 -16.07 1.22 6.24
C GLY A 55 -15.06 0.09 6.44
N ARG A 56 -14.54 -0.02 7.64
CA ARG A 56 -13.49 -0.99 7.95
C ARG A 56 -14.09 -2.30 8.42
N GLN A 57 -13.93 -3.33 7.60
CA GLN A 57 -14.42 -4.67 7.91
C GLN A 57 -13.36 -5.54 8.59
N ALA A 58 -12.09 -5.26 8.33
CA ALA A 58 -10.97 -6.00 8.92
C ALA A 58 -9.97 -5.03 9.53
N SER A 59 -9.24 -5.51 10.53
CA SER A 59 -8.20 -4.69 11.16
C SER A 59 -6.97 -4.62 10.26
N CYS A 60 -6.39 -3.44 10.13
CA CYS A 60 -5.21 -3.23 9.30
C CYS A 60 -3.99 -4.03 9.78
N ASP A 61 -3.95 -4.40 11.06
CA ASP A 61 -2.84 -5.18 11.59
C ASP A 61 -2.77 -6.59 11.02
N GLN A 62 -3.81 -7.04 10.33
CA GLN A 62 -3.82 -8.31 9.64
C GLN A 62 -3.30 -8.22 8.20
N CYS A 63 -3.07 -7.00 7.73
CA CYS A 63 -2.59 -6.77 6.36
C CYS A 63 -1.09 -7.05 6.26
N PRO A 64 -0.63 -7.74 5.20
CA PRO A 64 0.81 -8.02 5.03
C PRO A 64 1.68 -6.77 5.00
N PHE A 65 1.14 -5.62 4.60
CA PHE A 65 1.90 -4.38 4.55
C PHE A 65 2.01 -3.68 5.90
N PHE A 66 1.24 -4.11 6.89
CA PHE A 66 1.20 -3.39 8.18
C PHE A 66 2.55 -3.36 8.88
N SER A 67 3.35 -4.41 8.73
CA SER A 67 4.67 -4.46 9.35
C SER A 67 5.63 -3.41 8.80
N LEU A 68 5.33 -2.83 7.64
CA LEU A 68 6.14 -1.80 7.03
C LEU A 68 5.78 -0.41 7.54
N VAL A 69 4.68 -0.27 8.27
CA VAL A 69 4.22 1.01 8.80
C VAL A 69 5.01 1.36 10.05
N PRO A 70 5.58 2.58 10.14
CA PRO A 70 6.27 2.99 11.36
C PRO A 70 5.34 2.92 12.56
N ALA A 71 5.90 2.55 13.72
CA ALA A 71 5.10 2.33 14.93
C ALA A 71 4.23 3.53 15.28
N ALA A 72 4.76 4.73 15.08
CA ALA A 72 4.03 5.96 15.42
C ALA A 72 2.78 6.18 14.55
N ASP A 73 2.71 5.53 13.40
CA ASP A 73 1.63 5.77 12.43
C ASP A 73 0.64 4.61 12.34
N ARG A 74 0.79 3.60 13.18
CA ARG A 74 -0.05 2.40 13.09
C ARG A 74 -1.49 2.64 13.51
N ASP A 75 -1.75 3.71 14.24
CA ASP A 75 -3.10 4.10 14.63
C ASP A 75 -3.74 5.07 13.65
N ALA A 76 -3.06 5.42 12.57
CA ALA A 76 -3.62 6.32 11.57
C ALA A 76 -4.82 5.70 10.88
N LEU A 77 -5.66 6.53 10.30
CA LEU A 77 -6.87 6.07 9.60
C LEU A 77 -6.50 5.15 8.43
N LEU A 78 -5.45 5.51 7.69
CA LEU A 78 -4.90 4.67 6.61
C LEU A 78 -3.42 4.44 6.91
N PRO A 79 -3.11 3.46 7.77
CA PRO A 79 -1.71 3.24 8.16
C PRO A 79 -0.78 3.01 6.97
N CYS A 80 -1.23 2.30 5.94
CA CYS A 80 -0.39 2.00 4.79
C CYS A 80 0.06 3.24 4.03
N HIS A 81 -0.68 4.36 4.15
CA HIS A 81 -0.29 5.61 3.51
C HIS A 81 0.88 6.29 4.21
N HIS A 82 1.32 5.76 5.35
CA HIS A 82 2.46 6.29 6.10
C HIS A 82 3.72 5.44 5.95
N ILE A 83 3.70 4.42 5.10
CA ILE A 83 4.91 3.64 4.80
C ILE A 83 5.88 4.52 4.03
N PRO A 84 7.15 4.62 4.46
CA PRO A 84 8.15 5.38 3.69
C PRO A 84 8.39 4.74 2.33
N LEU A 85 8.29 5.52 1.28
CA LEU A 85 8.48 5.03 -0.08
C LEU A 85 9.92 5.17 -0.55
N ASP A 86 10.73 5.98 0.15
CA ASP A 86 12.12 6.20 -0.24
C ASP A 86 12.94 6.55 1.01
N ALA A 87 14.24 6.75 0.80
CA ALA A 87 15.16 7.04 1.89
C ALA A 87 14.92 8.40 2.55
N GLU A 88 14.21 9.29 1.86
CA GLU A 88 13.90 10.62 2.39
C GLU A 88 12.64 10.63 3.25
N GLY A 89 11.96 9.49 3.36
CA GLY A 89 10.79 9.37 4.20
C GLY A 89 9.49 9.83 3.55
N ASN A 90 9.47 9.99 2.24
CA ASN A 90 8.24 10.36 1.55
C ASN A 90 7.22 9.25 1.65
N THR A 91 5.96 9.62 1.92
CA THR A 91 4.85 8.68 2.08
C THR A 91 3.75 9.04 1.11
N ILE A 92 2.82 8.10 0.89
CA ILE A 92 1.66 8.39 0.05
C ILE A 92 0.90 9.60 0.61
N ALA A 93 0.65 9.60 1.93
CA ALA A 93 -0.08 10.70 2.57
C ALA A 93 0.61 12.05 2.35
N GLY A 94 1.92 12.09 2.51
CA GLY A 94 2.68 13.32 2.33
C GLY A 94 2.73 13.76 0.87
N MET A 95 2.82 12.83 -0.05
CA MET A 95 2.98 13.16 -1.46
C MET A 95 1.70 13.67 -2.11
N TYR A 96 0.54 13.39 -1.54
CA TYR A 96 -0.70 13.98 -2.04
C TYR A 96 -0.64 15.51 -2.02
N ARG A 97 0.19 16.09 -1.16
CA ARG A 97 0.33 17.54 -1.03
C ARG A 97 1.50 18.09 -1.81
N LYS A 98 2.41 17.25 -2.26
CA LYS A 98 3.69 17.70 -2.81
C LYS A 98 3.82 17.52 -4.31
N THR A 99 3.04 16.63 -4.90
CA THR A 99 3.26 16.28 -6.28
C THR A 99 1.94 15.99 -6.98
N THR A 100 2.03 15.79 -8.30
CA THR A 100 0.89 15.40 -9.10
C THR A 100 0.59 13.92 -8.90
N GLN A 101 -0.59 13.50 -9.33
CA GLN A 101 -0.94 12.08 -9.29
C GLN A 101 0.07 11.24 -10.08
N LYS A 102 0.51 11.75 -11.22
CA LYS A 102 1.51 11.05 -12.03
C LYS A 102 2.81 10.87 -11.26
N GLY A 103 3.27 11.92 -10.60
CA GLY A 103 4.50 11.85 -9.82
C GLY A 103 4.38 10.87 -8.65
N LEU A 104 3.25 10.86 -7.99
CA LEU A 104 2.99 9.91 -6.91
C LEU A 104 2.96 8.48 -7.44
N ASP A 105 2.29 8.25 -8.56
CA ASP A 105 2.19 6.92 -9.15
C ASP A 105 3.57 6.38 -9.52
N GLU A 106 4.42 7.24 -10.08
CA GLU A 106 5.78 6.84 -10.45
C GLU A 106 6.59 6.45 -9.21
N ARG A 107 6.50 7.25 -8.15
CA ARG A 107 7.22 6.98 -6.91
C ARG A 107 6.73 5.69 -6.26
N TYR A 108 5.43 5.53 -6.23
CA TYR A 108 4.81 4.35 -5.67
C TYR A 108 5.20 3.09 -6.45
N HIS A 109 5.17 3.16 -7.78
CA HIS A 109 5.54 2.02 -8.62
C HIS A 109 7.02 1.65 -8.42
N ASN A 110 7.89 2.65 -8.32
CA ASN A 110 9.30 2.40 -8.06
C ASN A 110 9.51 1.70 -6.73
N TRP A 111 8.79 2.13 -5.71
CA TRP A 111 8.85 1.50 -4.40
C TRP A 111 8.37 0.05 -4.46
N LEU A 112 7.23 -0.19 -5.11
CA LEU A 112 6.69 -1.53 -5.27
C LEU A 112 7.67 -2.45 -5.98
N THR A 113 8.25 -1.97 -7.06
CA THR A 113 9.17 -2.76 -7.87
C THR A 113 10.42 -3.12 -7.05
N ALA A 114 10.97 -2.15 -6.35
CA ALA A 114 12.16 -2.37 -5.54
C ALA A 114 11.89 -3.35 -4.40
N LEU A 115 10.75 -3.19 -3.73
CA LEU A 115 10.39 -4.05 -2.61
C LEU A 115 10.08 -5.48 -3.09
N THR A 116 9.41 -5.61 -4.23
CA THR A 116 9.11 -6.91 -4.82
C THR A 116 10.41 -7.64 -5.15
N ARG A 117 11.34 -6.93 -5.78
CA ARG A 117 12.63 -7.52 -6.16
C ARG A 117 13.42 -7.95 -4.93
N LYS A 118 13.43 -7.12 -3.89
CA LYS A 118 14.13 -7.45 -2.65
C LYS A 118 13.57 -8.71 -2.01
N ASN A 119 12.27 -8.89 -2.04
CA ASN A 119 11.62 -10.03 -1.40
C ASN A 119 11.67 -11.30 -2.24
N GLU A 120 11.91 -11.19 -3.53
CA GLU A 120 12.10 -12.36 -4.38
C GLU A 120 13.45 -13.01 -4.17
N ILE A 121 14.45 -12.20 -3.84
CA ILE A 121 15.81 -12.70 -3.62
C ILE A 121 15.90 -13.51 -2.33
N ASN A 122 15.12 -13.16 -1.35
CA ASN A 122 15.10 -13.84 -0.07
C ASN A 122 13.98 -14.86 0.00
#